data_84c14df1a5803e89c426968f82dd11fe
#
_entry.id   84c14df1a5803e89c426968f82dd11fe
#
_cell.length_a   1.000
_cell.length_b   1.000
_cell.length_c   1.000
_cell.angle_alpha   90.00
_cell.angle_beta   90.00
_cell.angle_gamma   90.00
#
_symmetry.space_group_name_H-M   'P 1'
#
loop_
_entity.id
_entity.type
_entity.pdbx_description
1 polymer ?
#
loop_
_entity_poly.entity_id
_entity_poly.type
_entity_poly.pdbx_seq_one_letter_code
_entity_poly.pdbx_strand_id
1 'polypeptide(L)'
;MRDTIPCPQIGDHAVVLGASMAGLLAARVLADAYGQVTVIDRDQLPEASTHRRGVPHGRHAHALLARGQQALEELFPGLTAELIAQGVPTGDLLANGRWYVSGHRLRQAPIGLVSLSASRPLLEGYVRARVRTLPNVAFLDSCDIIGLVATPDGRRITGARVLGRADGGAEERLGADLVVDATGRGSRTPIWLEALGYERPDEEQVRVGLGYATRTYRLPPDALDGDLAVLDATTPEHPRGGALLLLEGDRWMVTLAGMLGDHPPTDPDGFLAFARTLRFPDIYQTVRDAEPLDDPVGFRFPASVRHRYERLDRFPDGLVVMGDAVCSFNPIYGQGMSVAALEALTLRRHLQRGAEPQPRHFFGDLTRVVDVPWDIAVGGDLAVPGVQGRRTLKVRLVNAYIARLHAAAAHDASLASAFVRVAGLVAPPQTLLRPNVALRVLRASRHPATGTATSSNRDAERAAQTWRTKGT
;
A
#
# COMPACT_ATOMS: atom_id res chain seq x y z
N MET A 1 -3.32 -24.35 -18.19
CA MET A 1 -2.77 -23.29 -19.02
C MET A 1 -3.94 -22.61 -19.71
N ARG A 2 -4.30 -21.37 -19.34
CA ARG A 2 -5.21 -20.59 -20.19
C ARG A 2 -4.31 -19.97 -21.25
N ASP A 3 -4.58 -20.30 -22.52
CA ASP A 3 -3.91 -19.70 -23.67
C ASP A 3 -4.05 -18.18 -23.55
N THR A 4 -2.95 -17.50 -23.26
CA THR A 4 -2.87 -16.04 -23.34
C THR A 4 -3.03 -15.68 -24.80
N ILE A 5 -4.18 -15.13 -25.19
CA ILE A 5 -4.35 -14.53 -26.51
C ILE A 5 -3.22 -13.51 -26.67
N PRO A 6 -2.34 -13.66 -27.69
CA PRO A 6 -1.27 -12.69 -27.89
C PRO A 6 -1.89 -11.33 -28.12
N CYS A 7 -1.45 -10.32 -27.34
CA CYS A 7 -1.84 -8.94 -27.55
C CYS A 7 -1.27 -8.52 -28.92
N PRO A 8 -2.07 -7.93 -29.83
CA PRO A 8 -1.52 -7.40 -31.08
C PRO A 8 -0.54 -6.28 -30.75
N GLN A 9 0.57 -6.19 -31.50
CA GLN A 9 1.49 -5.07 -31.38
C GLN A 9 0.73 -3.79 -31.75
N ILE A 10 0.70 -2.83 -30.81
CA ILE A 10 -0.08 -1.59 -30.92
C ILE A 10 0.80 -0.43 -31.41
N GLY A 11 2.06 -0.43 -31.03
CA GLY A 11 3.02 0.61 -31.37
C GLY A 11 4.46 0.09 -31.33
N ASP A 12 5.37 0.94 -31.75
CA ASP A 12 6.79 0.59 -31.83
C ASP A 12 7.47 0.82 -30.48
N HIS A 13 7.21 1.94 -29.80
CA HIS A 13 7.93 2.30 -28.58
C HIS A 13 7.01 2.89 -27.50
N ALA A 14 7.10 2.36 -26.28
CA ALA A 14 6.49 2.94 -25.09
C ALA A 14 7.57 3.39 -24.09
N VAL A 15 7.36 4.52 -23.42
CA VAL A 15 8.23 5.06 -22.38
C VAL A 15 7.50 5.09 -21.04
N VAL A 16 8.13 4.54 -19.99
CA VAL A 16 7.62 4.54 -18.63
C VAL A 16 8.49 5.45 -17.76
N LEU A 17 7.88 6.43 -17.14
CA LEU A 17 8.52 7.38 -16.26
C LEU A 17 8.41 6.90 -14.80
N GLY A 18 9.53 6.45 -14.21
CA GLY A 18 9.62 5.88 -12.87
C GLY A 18 9.68 4.35 -12.86
N ALA A 19 10.66 3.78 -12.16
CA ALA A 19 10.92 2.34 -12.04
C ALA A 19 10.62 1.77 -10.64
N SER A 20 9.60 2.29 -9.96
CA SER A 20 9.03 1.66 -8.77
C SER A 20 7.87 0.75 -9.16
N MET A 21 7.10 0.20 -8.19
CA MET A 21 6.10 -0.83 -8.47
C MET A 21 5.15 -0.46 -9.63
N ALA A 22 4.56 0.72 -9.64
CA ALA A 22 3.62 1.11 -10.70
C ALA A 22 4.29 1.10 -12.09
N GLY A 23 5.50 1.66 -12.20
CA GLY A 23 6.23 1.69 -13.47
C GLY A 23 6.71 0.31 -13.94
N LEU A 24 7.19 -0.53 -13.03
CA LEU A 24 7.60 -1.91 -13.35
C LEU A 24 6.40 -2.74 -13.83
N LEU A 25 5.23 -2.58 -13.20
CA LEU A 25 4.01 -3.28 -13.59
C LEU A 25 3.44 -2.75 -14.91
N ALA A 26 3.54 -1.45 -15.16
CA ALA A 26 3.23 -0.86 -16.46
C ALA A 26 4.15 -1.42 -17.55
N ALA A 27 5.48 -1.44 -17.32
CA ALA A 27 6.46 -1.98 -18.26
C ALA A 27 6.18 -3.45 -18.59
N ARG A 28 5.83 -4.28 -17.59
CA ARG A 28 5.44 -5.68 -17.82
C ARG A 28 4.26 -5.80 -18.79
N VAL A 29 3.27 -4.94 -18.63
CA VAL A 29 2.06 -4.97 -19.47
C VAL A 29 2.33 -4.42 -20.87
N LEU A 30 3.10 -3.33 -20.96
CA LEU A 30 3.46 -2.70 -22.23
C LEU A 30 4.35 -3.61 -23.09
N ALA A 31 5.19 -4.44 -22.47
CA ALA A 31 6.03 -5.38 -23.18
C ALA A 31 5.25 -6.39 -24.05
N ASP A 32 3.99 -6.66 -23.71
CA ASP A 32 3.13 -7.53 -24.51
C ASP A 32 2.50 -6.82 -25.72
N ALA A 33 2.60 -5.47 -25.80
CA ALA A 33 1.86 -4.65 -26.76
C ALA A 33 2.73 -3.70 -27.61
N TYR A 34 3.97 -3.45 -27.21
CA TYR A 34 4.90 -2.55 -27.90
C TYR A 34 6.17 -3.30 -28.32
N GLY A 35 6.75 -2.88 -29.43
CA GLY A 35 8.01 -3.44 -29.95
C GLY A 35 9.17 -3.20 -28.98
N GLN A 36 9.20 -2.04 -28.34
CA GLN A 36 10.20 -1.65 -27.33
C GLN A 36 9.53 -0.92 -26.16
N VAL A 37 10.04 -1.12 -24.95
CA VAL A 37 9.66 -0.38 -23.74
C VAL A 37 10.92 0.15 -23.07
N THR A 38 10.98 1.46 -22.80
CA THR A 38 12.05 2.07 -22.03
C THR A 38 11.54 2.55 -20.69
N VAL A 39 12.11 2.04 -19.60
CA VAL A 39 11.79 2.45 -18.22
C VAL A 39 12.86 3.42 -17.74
N ILE A 40 12.45 4.61 -17.34
CA ILE A 40 13.36 5.68 -16.90
C ILE A 40 13.24 5.89 -15.39
N ASP A 41 14.39 5.97 -14.70
CA ASP A 41 14.40 6.31 -13.27
C ASP A 41 15.57 7.24 -12.93
N ARG A 42 15.36 8.12 -11.98
CA ARG A 42 16.40 9.02 -11.47
C ARG A 42 17.42 8.32 -10.57
N ASP A 43 17.04 7.21 -9.95
CA ASP A 43 17.96 6.40 -9.14
C ASP A 43 18.79 5.51 -10.05
N GLN A 44 20.00 5.17 -9.62
CA GLN A 44 20.66 3.97 -10.09
C GLN A 44 19.89 2.76 -9.59
N LEU A 45 19.49 1.89 -10.50
CA LEU A 45 18.67 0.73 -10.18
C LEU A 45 19.54 -0.46 -9.79
N PRO A 46 19.59 -0.84 -8.51
CA PRO A 46 20.45 -1.93 -8.04
C PRO A 46 19.98 -3.28 -8.58
N GLU A 47 20.92 -4.20 -8.77
CA GLU A 47 20.58 -5.61 -9.03
C GLU A 47 20.05 -6.30 -7.78
N ALA A 48 20.65 -6.00 -6.63
CA ALA A 48 20.23 -6.54 -5.34
C ALA A 48 18.95 -5.88 -4.81
N SER A 49 18.25 -6.60 -3.95
CA SER A 49 17.04 -6.13 -3.27
C SER A 49 17.40 -5.18 -2.11
N THR A 50 17.81 -3.96 -2.44
CA THR A 50 18.22 -2.92 -1.49
C THR A 50 17.31 -1.71 -1.50
N HIS A 51 17.39 -0.91 -0.44
CA HIS A 51 16.67 0.35 -0.34
C HIS A 51 17.16 1.35 -1.40
N ARG A 52 16.23 2.08 -2.00
CA ARG A 52 16.51 3.13 -2.99
C ARG A 52 16.17 4.52 -2.46
N ARG A 53 16.92 5.53 -2.88
CA ARG A 53 16.70 6.93 -2.49
C ARG A 53 15.35 7.45 -2.98
N GLY A 54 14.92 7.09 -4.18
CA GLY A 54 13.64 7.49 -4.77
C GLY A 54 12.42 6.79 -4.12
N VAL A 55 12.66 5.76 -3.28
CA VAL A 55 11.61 5.03 -2.55
C VAL A 55 11.91 5.04 -1.04
N PRO A 56 11.97 6.22 -0.40
CA PRO A 56 12.40 6.33 1.00
C PRO A 56 11.47 5.60 1.97
N HIS A 57 10.17 5.53 1.64
CA HIS A 57 9.19 4.77 2.40
C HIS A 57 9.42 3.25 2.36
N GLY A 58 10.25 2.72 1.44
CA GLY A 58 10.56 1.29 1.34
C GLY A 58 11.24 0.69 2.57
N ARG A 59 11.73 1.52 3.50
CA ARG A 59 12.32 1.10 4.79
C ARG A 59 11.28 0.70 5.85
N HIS A 60 10.00 0.92 5.58
CA HIS A 60 8.91 0.74 6.52
C HIS A 60 8.06 -0.48 6.16
N ALA A 61 7.13 -0.87 7.04
CA ALA A 61 6.20 -1.95 6.77
C ALA A 61 5.37 -1.66 5.52
N HIS A 62 5.28 -2.64 4.64
CA HIS A 62 4.47 -2.60 3.45
C HIS A 62 3.60 -3.85 3.39
N ALA A 63 2.30 -3.66 3.33
CA ALA A 63 1.39 -4.75 3.07
C ALA A 63 1.17 -4.92 1.56
N LEU A 64 1.28 -6.14 1.07
CA LEU A 64 0.71 -6.54 -0.20
C LEU A 64 -0.65 -7.16 0.10
N LEU A 65 -1.73 -6.41 -0.19
CA LEU A 65 -3.07 -6.92 0.07
C LEU A 65 -3.38 -8.14 -0.80
N ALA A 66 -4.28 -9.00 -0.34
CA ALA A 66 -4.56 -10.26 -1.01
C ALA A 66 -4.95 -10.09 -2.50
N ARG A 67 -5.73 -9.07 -2.87
CA ARG A 67 -6.05 -8.81 -4.29
C ARG A 67 -4.82 -8.32 -5.06
N GLY A 68 -3.93 -7.58 -4.42
CA GLY A 68 -2.64 -7.17 -5.02
C GLY A 68 -1.75 -8.38 -5.30
N GLN A 69 -1.64 -9.33 -4.35
CA GLN A 69 -0.91 -10.59 -4.55
C GLN A 69 -1.48 -11.39 -5.72
N GLN A 70 -2.81 -11.53 -5.82
CA GLN A 70 -3.45 -12.17 -6.95
C GLN A 70 -3.16 -11.47 -8.28
N ALA A 71 -3.16 -10.13 -8.30
CA ALA A 71 -2.85 -9.35 -9.49
C ALA A 71 -1.38 -9.50 -9.92
N LEU A 72 -0.45 -9.55 -8.96
CA LEU A 72 0.96 -9.85 -9.26
C LEU A 72 1.14 -11.26 -9.81
N GLU A 73 0.43 -12.25 -9.27
CA GLU A 73 0.45 -13.63 -9.79
C GLU A 73 -0.10 -13.71 -11.23
N GLU A 74 -1.13 -12.89 -11.56
CA GLU A 74 -1.65 -12.76 -12.93
C GLU A 74 -0.64 -12.12 -13.91
N LEU A 75 0.19 -11.18 -13.44
CA LEU A 75 1.20 -10.48 -14.24
C LEU A 75 2.52 -11.28 -14.33
N PHE A 76 2.84 -12.01 -13.30
CA PHE A 76 4.07 -12.81 -13.15
C PHE A 76 3.71 -14.21 -12.62
N PRO A 77 3.25 -15.12 -13.48
CA PRO A 77 2.91 -16.47 -13.06
C PRO A 77 4.07 -17.15 -12.35
N GLY A 78 3.78 -17.81 -11.21
CA GLY A 78 4.76 -18.47 -10.36
C GLY A 78 5.41 -17.57 -9.30
N LEU A 79 5.12 -16.25 -9.27
CA LEU A 79 5.70 -15.28 -8.33
C LEU A 79 5.58 -15.75 -6.87
N THR A 80 4.40 -16.19 -6.46
CA THR A 80 4.15 -16.63 -5.08
C THR A 80 5.05 -17.80 -4.70
N ALA A 81 5.10 -18.83 -5.56
CA ALA A 81 5.91 -20.02 -5.32
C ALA A 81 7.42 -19.72 -5.29
N GLU A 82 7.88 -18.84 -6.18
CA GLU A 82 9.29 -18.43 -6.24
C GLU A 82 9.71 -17.62 -5.00
N LEU A 83 8.85 -16.70 -4.50
CA LEU A 83 9.13 -15.95 -3.28
C LEU A 83 9.14 -16.86 -2.04
N ILE A 84 8.22 -17.82 -1.96
CA ILE A 84 8.24 -18.83 -0.89
C ILE A 84 9.54 -19.65 -0.92
N ALA A 85 9.98 -20.08 -2.11
CA ALA A 85 11.23 -20.80 -2.28
C ALA A 85 12.47 -19.96 -1.88
N GLN A 86 12.38 -18.63 -1.93
CA GLN A 86 13.40 -17.70 -1.44
C GLN A 86 13.28 -17.41 0.07
N GLY A 87 12.41 -18.13 0.79
CA GLY A 87 12.27 -17.99 2.24
C GLY A 87 11.35 -16.84 2.69
N VAL A 88 10.47 -16.33 1.81
CA VAL A 88 9.46 -15.35 2.22
C VAL A 88 8.41 -16.03 3.11
N PRO A 89 8.20 -15.57 4.36
CA PRO A 89 7.18 -16.10 5.24
C PRO A 89 5.79 -15.96 4.62
N THR A 90 5.01 -17.03 4.74
CA THR A 90 3.66 -17.08 4.17
C THR A 90 2.70 -17.79 5.10
N GLY A 91 1.43 -17.41 5.05
CA GLY A 91 0.36 -18.00 5.84
C GLY A 91 -1.00 -17.50 5.39
N ASP A 92 -2.02 -17.82 6.17
CA ASP A 92 -3.37 -17.26 5.96
C ASP A 92 -3.47 -15.88 6.62
N LEU A 93 -3.99 -14.91 5.88
CA LEU A 93 -4.03 -13.50 6.28
C LEU A 93 -4.75 -13.25 7.61
N LEU A 94 -5.77 -14.05 7.95
CA LEU A 94 -6.51 -13.92 9.20
C LEU A 94 -6.14 -15.00 10.23
N ALA A 95 -5.79 -16.21 9.80
CA ALA A 95 -5.40 -17.27 10.74
C ALA A 95 -4.03 -17.01 11.37
N ASN A 96 -3.08 -16.42 10.60
CA ASN A 96 -1.70 -16.14 11.04
C ASN A 96 -1.45 -14.64 11.28
N GLY A 97 -2.49 -13.83 11.41
CA GLY A 97 -2.39 -12.40 11.70
C GLY A 97 -3.24 -11.99 12.90
N ARG A 98 -2.64 -11.27 13.85
CA ARG A 98 -3.35 -10.63 14.97
C ARG A 98 -3.81 -9.26 14.52
N TRP A 99 -5.10 -9.13 14.21
CA TRP A 99 -5.70 -7.88 13.76
C TRP A 99 -6.42 -7.18 14.92
N TYR A 100 -5.93 -6.02 15.28
CA TYR A 100 -6.56 -5.13 16.26
C TYR A 100 -7.15 -3.93 15.53
N VAL A 101 -8.48 -3.82 15.50
CA VAL A 101 -9.22 -2.77 14.81
C VAL A 101 -10.31 -2.21 15.70
N SER A 102 -10.50 -0.90 15.71
CA SER A 102 -11.46 -0.20 16.60
C SER A 102 -11.36 -0.67 18.07
N GLY A 103 -10.15 -1.03 18.53
CA GLY A 103 -9.91 -1.50 19.89
C GLY A 103 -10.36 -2.93 20.20
N HIS A 104 -10.58 -3.75 19.17
CA HIS A 104 -10.95 -5.16 19.30
C HIS A 104 -9.98 -6.05 18.53
N ARG A 105 -9.58 -7.19 19.12
CA ARG A 105 -8.87 -8.25 18.41
C ARG A 105 -9.87 -9.06 17.60
N LEU A 106 -9.68 -9.15 16.28
CA LEU A 106 -10.53 -9.98 15.44
C LEU A 106 -10.33 -11.47 15.75
N ARG A 107 -11.41 -12.24 15.65
CA ARG A 107 -11.35 -13.68 15.79
C ARG A 107 -10.59 -14.31 14.63
N GLN A 108 -9.44 -14.92 14.93
CA GLN A 108 -8.63 -15.63 13.95
C GLN A 108 -9.35 -16.86 13.41
N ALA A 109 -9.26 -17.09 12.12
CA ALA A 109 -9.76 -18.26 11.42
C ALA A 109 -9.14 -18.35 10.03
N PRO A 110 -8.96 -19.55 9.46
CA PRO A 110 -8.51 -19.69 8.08
C PRO A 110 -9.57 -19.17 7.11
N ILE A 111 -9.15 -18.32 6.18
CA ILE A 111 -10.02 -17.70 5.17
C ILE A 111 -9.56 -17.99 3.73
N GLY A 112 -8.45 -18.71 3.56
CA GLY A 112 -7.90 -19.10 2.26
C GLY A 112 -7.30 -17.92 1.48
N LEU A 113 -6.91 -16.83 2.16
CA LEU A 113 -6.20 -15.72 1.55
C LEU A 113 -4.72 -15.76 1.95
N VAL A 114 -3.86 -15.94 0.94
CA VAL A 114 -2.42 -15.99 1.15
C VAL A 114 -1.89 -14.62 1.53
N SER A 115 -1.08 -14.58 2.60
CA SER A 115 -0.24 -13.45 2.99
C SER A 115 1.19 -13.75 2.58
N LEU A 116 1.83 -12.84 1.84
CA LEU A 116 3.27 -12.84 1.57
C LEU A 116 3.91 -11.75 2.42
N SER A 117 4.70 -12.14 3.40
CA SER A 117 5.35 -11.21 4.31
C SER A 117 6.75 -10.88 3.81
N ALA A 118 6.82 -10.17 2.69
CA ALA A 118 8.05 -9.75 2.03
C ALA A 118 8.37 -8.29 2.34
N SER A 119 9.66 -7.98 2.54
CA SER A 119 10.08 -6.58 2.60
C SER A 119 9.85 -5.88 1.25
N ARG A 120 9.64 -4.56 1.29
CA ARG A 120 9.46 -3.77 0.06
C ARG A 120 10.65 -3.89 -0.90
N PRO A 121 11.91 -3.82 -0.45
CA PRO A 121 13.06 -4.02 -1.32
C PRO A 121 13.09 -5.39 -2.00
N LEU A 122 12.76 -6.46 -1.27
CA LEU A 122 12.73 -7.80 -1.83
C LEU A 122 11.65 -7.92 -2.92
N LEU A 123 10.43 -7.51 -2.63
CA LEU A 123 9.32 -7.60 -3.58
C LEU A 123 9.56 -6.74 -4.83
N GLU A 124 10.01 -5.49 -4.66
CA GLU A 124 10.32 -4.61 -5.80
C GLU A 124 11.53 -5.12 -6.60
N GLY A 125 12.57 -5.60 -5.92
CA GLY A 125 13.75 -6.20 -6.55
C GLY A 125 13.40 -7.42 -7.39
N TYR A 126 12.55 -8.30 -6.84
CA TYR A 126 12.05 -9.48 -7.56
C TYR A 126 11.25 -9.08 -8.82
N VAL A 127 10.29 -8.18 -8.69
CA VAL A 127 9.49 -7.69 -9.84
C VAL A 127 10.41 -7.04 -10.89
N ARG A 128 11.36 -6.22 -10.48
CA ARG A 128 12.34 -5.58 -11.37
C ARG A 128 13.19 -6.63 -12.10
N ALA A 129 13.68 -7.65 -11.39
CA ALA A 129 14.45 -8.73 -12.01
C ALA A 129 13.62 -9.46 -13.09
N ARG A 130 12.35 -9.78 -12.81
CA ARG A 130 11.44 -10.40 -13.79
C ARG A 130 11.17 -9.48 -15.01
N VAL A 131 11.03 -8.15 -14.80
CA VAL A 131 10.88 -7.19 -15.91
C VAL A 131 12.15 -7.07 -16.75
N ARG A 132 13.32 -7.13 -16.12
CA ARG A 132 14.62 -7.13 -16.84
C ARG A 132 14.84 -8.34 -17.74
N THR A 133 14.16 -9.46 -17.49
CA THR A 133 14.26 -10.65 -18.38
C THR A 133 13.42 -10.51 -19.66
N LEU A 134 12.59 -9.49 -19.79
CA LEU A 134 11.79 -9.25 -20.98
C LEU A 134 12.70 -8.69 -22.11
N PRO A 135 12.76 -9.33 -23.29
CA PRO A 135 13.77 -9.00 -24.30
C PRO A 135 13.61 -7.62 -24.95
N ASN A 136 12.39 -7.05 -24.85
CA ASN A 136 12.04 -5.74 -25.42
C ASN A 136 11.93 -4.64 -24.35
N VAL A 137 12.39 -4.88 -23.11
CA VAL A 137 12.38 -3.87 -22.05
C VAL A 137 13.81 -3.41 -21.74
N ALA A 138 14.06 -2.12 -21.89
CA ALA A 138 15.30 -1.48 -21.52
C ALA A 138 15.10 -0.54 -20.30
N PHE A 139 16.17 -0.39 -19.50
CA PHE A 139 16.17 0.53 -18.36
C PHE A 139 17.18 1.65 -18.61
N LEU A 140 16.74 2.89 -18.44
CA LEU A 140 17.55 4.10 -18.44
C LEU A 140 17.51 4.69 -17.03
N ASP A 141 18.45 4.30 -16.20
CA ASP A 141 18.57 4.75 -14.83
C ASP A 141 19.49 5.97 -14.69
N SER A 142 19.58 6.55 -13.49
CA SER A 142 20.37 7.77 -13.23
C SER A 142 20.01 8.94 -14.16
N CYS A 143 18.73 9.06 -14.54
CA CYS A 143 18.20 10.09 -15.44
C CYS A 143 17.04 10.85 -14.81
N ASP A 144 17.16 12.18 -14.73
CA ASP A 144 16.05 13.04 -14.35
C ASP A 144 15.08 13.23 -15.51
N ILE A 145 13.79 13.12 -15.22
CA ILE A 145 12.72 13.38 -16.17
C ILE A 145 12.38 14.87 -16.08
N ILE A 146 12.67 15.62 -17.14
CA ILE A 146 12.59 17.08 -17.15
C ILE A 146 11.37 17.63 -17.90
N GLY A 147 10.67 16.80 -18.71
CA GLY A 147 9.49 17.23 -19.44
C GLY A 147 8.90 16.18 -20.36
N LEU A 148 7.82 16.54 -21.03
CA LEU A 148 7.21 15.76 -22.09
C LEU A 148 7.55 16.37 -23.44
N VAL A 149 7.50 15.57 -24.50
CA VAL A 149 7.57 16.00 -25.90
C VAL A 149 6.16 15.88 -26.45
N ALA A 150 5.68 16.93 -27.10
CA ALA A 150 4.32 16.97 -27.69
C ALA A 150 4.40 17.32 -29.18
N THR A 151 3.33 17.00 -29.92
CA THR A 151 3.09 17.53 -31.28
C THR A 151 2.98 19.05 -31.25
N PRO A 152 3.24 19.75 -32.37
CA PRO A 152 3.19 21.22 -32.42
C PRO A 152 1.84 21.82 -31.99
N ASP A 153 0.73 21.09 -32.18
CA ASP A 153 -0.61 21.48 -31.76
C ASP A 153 -0.90 21.11 -30.29
N GLY A 154 0.04 20.46 -29.60
CA GLY A 154 -0.08 20.02 -28.20
C GLY A 154 -1.06 18.89 -27.94
N ARG A 155 -1.70 18.32 -28.99
CA ARG A 155 -2.79 17.34 -28.81
C ARG A 155 -2.31 15.93 -28.46
N ARG A 156 -1.03 15.63 -28.75
CA ARG A 156 -0.46 14.32 -28.52
C ARG A 156 0.91 14.43 -27.86
N ILE A 157 1.17 13.61 -26.87
CA ILE A 157 2.50 13.37 -26.33
C ILE A 157 3.19 12.32 -27.22
N THR A 158 4.40 12.64 -27.64
CA THR A 158 5.23 11.85 -28.57
C THR A 158 6.56 11.46 -27.95
N GLY A 159 6.72 11.61 -26.62
CA GLY A 159 7.92 11.22 -25.92
C GLY A 159 8.16 11.96 -24.63
N ALA A 160 9.37 11.78 -24.09
CA ALA A 160 9.83 12.42 -22.87
C ALA A 160 11.20 13.09 -23.08
N ARG A 161 11.48 14.12 -22.26
CA ARG A 161 12.79 14.78 -22.17
C ARG A 161 13.46 14.32 -20.87
N VAL A 162 14.68 13.88 -21.00
CA VAL A 162 15.48 13.36 -19.89
C VAL A 162 16.84 14.06 -19.82
N LEU A 163 17.42 14.06 -18.64
CA LEU A 163 18.75 14.61 -18.36
C LEU A 163 19.56 13.58 -17.59
N GLY A 164 20.63 13.09 -18.17
CA GLY A 164 21.56 12.18 -17.49
C GLY A 164 22.18 12.86 -16.27
N ARG A 165 22.31 12.12 -15.17
CA ARG A 165 22.88 12.61 -13.91
C ARG A 165 24.41 12.51 -13.82
N ALA A 166 25.05 11.88 -14.80
CA ALA A 166 26.51 11.89 -14.91
C ALA A 166 27.02 13.31 -15.16
N ASP A 167 28.23 13.59 -14.71
CA ASP A 167 28.87 14.88 -14.91
C ASP A 167 28.88 15.26 -16.41
N GLY A 168 28.26 16.39 -16.74
CA GLY A 168 28.10 16.85 -18.13
C GLY A 168 26.97 16.18 -18.91
N GLY A 169 26.01 15.50 -18.24
CA GLY A 169 24.88 14.87 -18.91
C GLY A 169 24.10 15.82 -19.82
N ALA A 170 23.89 15.38 -21.09
CA ALA A 170 23.12 16.14 -22.06
C ALA A 170 21.61 15.87 -21.91
N GLU A 171 20.80 16.86 -22.28
CA GLU A 171 19.37 16.66 -22.48
C GLU A 171 19.14 15.76 -23.70
N GLU A 172 18.34 14.73 -23.53
CA GLU A 172 17.95 13.81 -24.60
C GLU A 172 16.43 13.80 -24.74
N ARG A 173 15.96 13.60 -25.98
CA ARG A 173 14.53 13.39 -26.30
C ARG A 173 14.33 11.95 -26.71
N LEU A 174 13.52 11.24 -25.92
CA LEU A 174 13.10 9.86 -26.21
C LEU A 174 11.73 9.90 -26.88
N GLY A 175 11.67 9.52 -28.16
CA GLY A 175 10.39 9.39 -28.87
C GLY A 175 9.62 8.19 -28.37
N ALA A 176 8.29 8.28 -28.34
CA ALA A 176 7.38 7.20 -27.95
C ALA A 176 5.99 7.38 -28.53
N ASP A 177 5.34 6.26 -28.80
CA ASP A 177 3.90 6.25 -29.16
C ASP A 177 3.04 6.43 -27.91
N LEU A 178 3.48 5.88 -26.76
CA LEU A 178 2.82 6.02 -25.47
C LEU A 178 3.83 6.36 -24.36
N VAL A 179 3.52 7.35 -23.54
CA VAL A 179 4.23 7.68 -22.31
C VAL A 179 3.34 7.32 -21.11
N VAL A 180 3.91 6.59 -20.14
CA VAL A 180 3.24 6.27 -18.87
C VAL A 180 3.94 7.00 -17.74
N ASP A 181 3.27 7.94 -17.08
CA ASP A 181 3.78 8.58 -15.87
C ASP A 181 3.45 7.73 -14.64
N ALA A 182 4.48 7.12 -14.07
CA ALA A 182 4.47 6.37 -12.82
C ALA A 182 5.49 6.95 -11.80
N THR A 183 5.74 8.27 -11.87
CA THR A 183 6.75 8.97 -11.04
C THR A 183 6.30 9.17 -9.58
N GLY A 184 5.10 8.71 -9.24
CA GLY A 184 4.58 8.71 -7.88
C GLY A 184 4.15 10.09 -7.40
N ARG A 185 4.20 10.32 -6.09
CA ARG A 185 3.74 11.56 -5.43
C ARG A 185 4.42 12.84 -5.92
N GLY A 186 5.58 12.70 -6.52
CA GLY A 186 6.34 13.81 -7.10
C GLY A 186 6.05 14.06 -8.58
N SER A 187 4.98 13.47 -9.13
CA SER A 187 4.60 13.66 -10.53
C SER A 187 4.48 15.14 -10.90
N ARG A 188 5.09 15.48 -12.01
CA ARG A 188 5.02 16.81 -12.60
C ARG A 188 4.00 16.91 -13.74
N THR A 189 3.28 15.84 -14.03
CA THR A 189 2.26 15.82 -15.10
C THR A 189 1.25 16.96 -14.97
N PRO A 190 0.72 17.33 -13.78
CA PRO A 190 -0.17 18.49 -13.67
C PRO A 190 0.46 19.81 -14.14
N ILE A 191 1.76 20.00 -13.88
CA ILE A 191 2.50 21.19 -14.32
C ILE A 191 2.77 21.14 -15.83
N TRP A 192 3.11 19.96 -16.37
CA TRP A 192 3.37 19.80 -17.79
C TRP A 192 2.10 19.96 -18.63
N LEU A 193 0.94 19.50 -18.13
CA LEU A 193 -0.36 19.73 -18.76
C LEU A 193 -0.67 21.22 -18.86
N GLU A 194 -0.47 21.98 -17.78
CA GLU A 194 -0.67 23.43 -17.78
C GLU A 194 0.26 24.14 -18.79
N ALA A 195 1.52 23.75 -18.86
CA ALA A 195 2.48 24.28 -19.84
C ALA A 195 2.10 23.99 -21.30
N LEU A 196 1.30 22.93 -21.55
CA LEU A 196 0.76 22.56 -22.85
C LEU A 196 -0.62 23.19 -23.12
N GLY A 197 -1.16 24.02 -22.21
CA GLY A 197 -2.46 24.67 -22.37
C GLY A 197 -3.65 23.80 -21.99
N TYR A 198 -3.45 22.76 -21.21
CA TYR A 198 -4.50 21.97 -20.57
C TYR A 198 -4.78 22.48 -19.15
N GLU A 199 -5.95 22.14 -18.64
CA GLU A 199 -6.27 22.37 -17.23
C GLU A 199 -5.49 21.42 -16.33
N ARG A 200 -5.19 21.87 -15.10
CA ARG A 200 -4.71 20.96 -14.06
C ARG A 200 -5.85 20.08 -13.56
N PRO A 201 -5.61 18.78 -13.26
CA PRO A 201 -6.61 17.98 -12.60
C PRO A 201 -6.94 18.56 -11.23
N ASP A 202 -8.22 18.53 -10.85
CA ASP A 202 -8.65 18.80 -9.49
C ASP A 202 -7.89 17.92 -8.51
N GLU A 203 -7.49 18.50 -7.38
CA GLU A 203 -6.83 17.77 -6.30
C GLU A 203 -7.76 17.61 -5.10
N GLU A 204 -8.00 16.37 -4.70
CA GLU A 204 -8.65 16.03 -3.42
C GLU A 204 -7.59 15.66 -2.40
N GLN A 205 -7.59 16.34 -1.25
CA GLN A 205 -6.60 16.13 -0.20
C GLN A 205 -7.25 15.88 1.14
N VAL A 206 -6.71 14.88 1.90
CA VAL A 206 -7.07 14.63 3.30
C VAL A 206 -5.81 14.66 4.15
N ARG A 207 -5.72 15.68 5.02
CA ARG A 207 -4.55 15.91 5.86
C ARG A 207 -4.63 15.06 7.12
N VAL A 208 -3.78 14.05 7.19
CA VAL A 208 -3.71 13.09 8.30
C VAL A 208 -2.56 13.40 9.27
N GLY A 209 -1.55 14.15 8.84
CA GLY A 209 -0.38 14.48 9.65
C GLY A 209 0.29 13.22 10.22
N LEU A 210 0.39 12.15 9.40
CA LEU A 210 0.96 10.88 9.83
C LEU A 210 2.48 10.95 9.87
N GLY A 211 3.07 10.44 10.96
CA GLY A 211 4.47 10.06 11.02
C GLY A 211 4.59 8.61 11.43
N TYR A 212 5.63 7.93 10.96
CA TYR A 212 5.97 6.61 11.44
C TYR A 212 7.48 6.43 11.57
N ALA A 213 7.88 5.54 12.48
CA ALA A 213 9.24 5.08 12.66
C ALA A 213 9.27 3.56 12.57
N THR A 214 10.35 3.03 11.99
CA THR A 214 10.51 1.59 11.79
C THR A 214 11.86 1.17 12.30
N ARG A 215 11.89 0.02 12.97
CA ARG A 215 13.08 -0.68 13.45
C ARG A 215 12.95 -2.17 13.18
N THR A 216 14.07 -2.82 12.88
CA THR A 216 14.13 -4.26 12.63
C THR A 216 14.79 -4.98 13.82
N TYR A 217 14.30 -6.17 14.15
CA TYR A 217 14.78 -6.97 15.27
C TYR A 217 15.08 -8.40 14.83
N ARG A 218 15.99 -9.04 15.56
CA ARG A 218 16.24 -10.48 15.47
C ARG A 218 15.41 -11.18 16.54
N LEU A 219 14.51 -12.03 16.13
CA LEU A 219 13.68 -12.87 16.98
C LEU A 219 13.49 -14.23 16.30
N PRO A 220 13.25 -15.30 17.05
CA PRO A 220 12.89 -16.58 16.45
C PRO A 220 11.57 -16.45 15.67
N PRO A 221 11.38 -17.26 14.59
CA PRO A 221 10.16 -17.20 13.77
C PRO A 221 8.87 -17.49 14.56
N ASP A 222 8.95 -18.24 15.64
CA ASP A 222 7.84 -18.59 16.53
C ASP A 222 7.60 -17.59 17.68
N ALA A 223 8.26 -16.42 17.66
CA ALA A 223 8.13 -15.38 18.68
C ALA A 223 6.68 -14.91 18.94
N LEU A 224 5.77 -15.16 18.00
CA LEU A 224 4.33 -14.90 18.12
C LEU A 224 3.48 -16.18 18.07
N ASP A 225 3.98 -17.32 18.56
CA ASP A 225 3.24 -18.61 18.59
C ASP A 225 2.78 -19.07 17.19
N GLY A 226 3.56 -18.79 16.15
CA GLY A 226 3.26 -19.13 14.75
C GLY A 226 2.44 -18.08 13.99
N ASP A 227 2.07 -16.96 14.62
CA ASP A 227 1.54 -15.81 13.90
C ASP A 227 2.67 -15.04 13.18
N LEU A 228 2.36 -14.51 12.00
CA LEU A 228 3.31 -13.79 11.14
C LEU A 228 3.26 -12.28 11.31
N ALA A 229 2.16 -11.78 11.90
CA ALA A 229 1.92 -10.36 11.99
C ALA A 229 1.06 -9.97 13.20
N VAL A 230 1.37 -8.79 13.74
CA VAL A 230 0.48 -8.02 14.61
C VAL A 230 0.18 -6.69 13.92
N LEU A 231 -1.10 -6.37 13.74
CA LEU A 231 -1.56 -5.12 13.14
C LEU A 231 -2.46 -4.40 14.15
N ASP A 232 -1.92 -3.37 14.80
CA ASP A 232 -2.65 -2.53 15.76
C ASP A 232 -3.03 -1.21 15.08
N ALA A 233 -4.28 -1.15 14.60
CA ALA A 233 -4.76 0.01 13.86
C ALA A 233 -5.08 1.18 14.81
N THR A 234 -4.80 2.41 14.35
CA THR A 234 -5.21 3.64 15.02
C THR A 234 -6.71 3.68 15.25
N THR A 235 -7.14 4.27 16.36
CA THR A 235 -8.56 4.51 16.65
C THR A 235 -8.85 5.99 16.84
N PRO A 236 -10.12 6.42 16.78
CA PRO A 236 -10.48 7.83 17.03
C PRO A 236 -9.99 8.37 18.37
N GLU A 237 -9.99 7.53 19.42
CA GLU A 237 -9.60 7.88 20.78
C GLU A 237 -8.09 7.72 21.01
N HIS A 238 -7.44 6.89 20.18
CA HIS A 238 -6.02 6.59 20.29
C HIS A 238 -5.38 6.58 18.89
N PRO A 239 -4.92 7.76 18.38
CA PRO A 239 -4.42 7.90 17.02
C PRO A 239 -2.99 7.36 16.84
N ARG A 240 -2.56 6.45 17.71
CA ARG A 240 -1.32 5.67 17.64
C ARG A 240 -1.62 4.24 17.21
N GLY A 241 -0.74 3.66 16.44
CA GLY A 241 -0.85 2.27 16.00
C GLY A 241 0.51 1.69 15.65
N GLY A 242 0.53 0.45 15.25
CA GLY A 242 1.77 -0.22 14.87
C GLY A 242 1.54 -1.50 14.09
N ALA A 243 2.60 -1.95 13.44
CA ALA A 243 2.67 -3.25 12.79
C ALA A 243 3.96 -3.95 13.21
N LEU A 244 3.88 -5.22 13.54
CA LEU A 244 5.01 -6.13 13.71
C LEU A 244 4.86 -7.23 12.66
N LEU A 245 5.86 -7.41 11.81
CA LEU A 245 5.81 -8.34 10.68
C LEU A 245 7.06 -9.22 10.68
N LEU A 246 6.88 -10.54 10.59
CA LEU A 246 7.96 -11.45 10.22
C LEU A 246 8.28 -11.27 8.74
N LEU A 247 9.54 -11.08 8.39
CA LEU A 247 10.03 -10.92 7.02
C LEU A 247 11.01 -12.05 6.66
N GLU A 248 11.43 -12.07 5.42
CA GLU A 248 12.50 -12.96 4.96
C GLU A 248 13.77 -12.82 5.81
N GLY A 249 14.51 -13.94 6.00
CA GLY A 249 15.75 -14.00 6.79
C GLY A 249 15.51 -13.86 8.29
N ASP A 250 14.37 -14.34 8.79
CA ASP A 250 14.00 -14.38 10.21
C ASP A 250 14.09 -13.00 10.89
N ARG A 251 13.79 -11.95 10.13
CA ARG A 251 13.78 -10.57 10.60
C ARG A 251 12.35 -10.14 10.96
N TRP A 252 12.23 -9.50 12.09
CA TRP A 252 10.96 -8.91 12.53
C TRP A 252 11.03 -7.40 12.41
N MET A 253 10.13 -6.84 11.60
CA MET A 253 10.03 -5.41 11.39
C MET A 253 8.90 -4.81 12.22
N VAL A 254 9.22 -3.82 13.04
CA VAL A 254 8.24 -2.99 13.76
C VAL A 254 8.12 -1.65 13.07
N THR A 255 6.92 -1.27 12.67
CA THR A 255 6.59 0.08 12.26
C THR A 255 5.57 0.66 13.22
N LEU A 256 5.94 1.71 13.93
CA LEU A 256 5.04 2.50 14.80
C LEU A 256 4.52 3.70 14.02
N ALA A 257 3.27 4.06 14.25
CA ALA A 257 2.59 5.14 13.54
C ALA A 257 1.83 6.05 14.51
N GLY A 258 1.85 7.35 14.23
CA GLY A 258 1.05 8.33 14.96
C GLY A 258 0.50 9.40 14.01
N MET A 259 -0.76 9.75 14.17
CA MET A 259 -1.48 10.74 13.36
C MET A 259 -1.46 12.13 14.02
N LEU A 260 -1.85 13.15 13.25
CA LEU A 260 -2.04 14.53 13.72
C LEU A 260 -0.78 15.16 14.34
N GLY A 261 0.41 14.72 13.90
CA GLY A 261 1.68 15.25 14.40
C GLY A 261 2.24 14.51 15.62
N ASP A 262 1.54 13.54 16.17
CA ASP A 262 2.00 12.71 17.28
C ASP A 262 2.93 11.58 16.75
N HIS A 263 4.11 11.98 16.27
CA HIS A 263 5.02 11.10 15.56
C HIS A 263 5.87 10.26 16.52
N PRO A 264 6.09 8.95 16.23
CA PRO A 264 6.99 8.14 17.03
C PRO A 264 8.42 8.67 16.94
N PRO A 265 9.17 8.69 18.07
CA PRO A 265 10.59 9.07 18.11
C PRO A 265 11.46 8.11 17.27
N THR A 266 12.62 8.63 16.85
CA THR A 266 13.63 7.84 16.11
C THR A 266 14.87 7.53 16.94
N ASP A 267 14.89 7.88 18.23
CA ASP A 267 15.86 7.35 19.17
C ASP A 267 15.38 6.01 19.74
N PRO A 268 16.29 5.08 20.11
CA PRO A 268 15.93 3.74 20.54
C PRO A 268 15.00 3.68 21.76
N ASP A 269 15.25 4.52 22.76
CA ASP A 269 14.48 4.51 24.01
C ASP A 269 13.09 5.13 23.79
N GLY A 270 13.03 6.23 23.09
CA GLY A 270 11.77 6.88 22.68
C GLY A 270 10.90 5.98 21.81
N PHE A 271 11.52 5.21 20.89
CA PHE A 271 10.81 4.24 20.05
C PHE A 271 10.12 3.17 20.90
N LEU A 272 10.84 2.55 21.85
CA LEU A 272 10.29 1.54 22.77
C LEU A 272 9.25 2.16 23.74
N ALA A 273 9.50 3.37 24.22
CA ALA A 273 8.53 4.10 25.05
C ALA A 273 7.22 4.37 24.29
N PHE A 274 7.30 4.73 23.01
CA PHE A 274 6.12 4.89 22.17
C PHE A 274 5.39 3.55 21.95
N ALA A 275 6.11 2.46 21.65
CA ALA A 275 5.54 1.12 21.51
C ALA A 275 4.76 0.68 22.76
N ARG A 276 5.25 1.03 23.97
CA ARG A 276 4.59 0.73 25.25
C ARG A 276 3.25 1.48 25.41
N THR A 277 3.05 2.59 24.68
CA THR A 277 1.80 3.36 24.73
C THR A 277 0.73 2.84 23.79
N LEU A 278 1.03 1.88 22.93
CA LEU A 278 0.01 1.26 22.08
C LEU A 278 -1.09 0.62 22.94
N ARG A 279 -2.29 0.54 22.38
CA ARG A 279 -3.46 0.03 23.09
C ARG A 279 -3.30 -1.46 23.46
N PHE A 280 -2.62 -2.23 22.62
CA PHE A 280 -2.36 -3.65 22.85
C PHE A 280 -0.86 -3.88 23.05
N PRO A 281 -0.50 -4.74 24.02
CA PRO A 281 0.89 -4.89 24.46
C PRO A 281 1.75 -5.76 23.54
N ASP A 282 1.17 -6.50 22.60
CA ASP A 282 1.85 -7.54 21.82
C ASP A 282 3.14 -7.05 21.18
N ILE A 283 3.11 -5.90 20.48
CA ILE A 283 4.30 -5.36 19.81
C ILE A 283 5.39 -5.06 20.86
N TYR A 284 5.06 -4.29 21.90
CA TYR A 284 6.03 -3.93 22.91
C TYR A 284 6.60 -5.16 23.64
N GLN A 285 5.74 -6.09 24.07
CA GLN A 285 6.16 -7.29 24.80
C GLN A 285 7.08 -8.18 23.97
N THR A 286 6.84 -8.27 22.66
CA THR A 286 7.66 -9.08 21.75
C THR A 286 9.05 -8.48 21.54
N VAL A 287 9.19 -7.14 21.50
CA VAL A 287 10.47 -6.53 21.08
C VAL A 287 11.26 -5.84 22.19
N ARG A 288 10.70 -5.66 23.39
CA ARG A 288 11.37 -4.92 24.48
C ARG A 288 12.73 -5.47 24.88
N ASP A 289 12.88 -6.78 24.80
CA ASP A 289 14.11 -7.51 25.19
C ASP A 289 14.83 -8.12 23.94
N ALA A 290 14.35 -7.80 22.73
CA ALA A 290 14.87 -8.33 21.48
C ALA A 290 16.13 -7.61 21.01
N GLU A 291 17.01 -8.33 20.28
CA GLU A 291 18.19 -7.76 19.64
C GLU A 291 17.79 -6.86 18.47
N PRO A 292 18.08 -5.54 18.51
CA PRO A 292 17.83 -4.67 17.36
C PRO A 292 18.89 -4.90 16.28
N LEU A 293 18.48 -4.85 15.01
CA LEU A 293 19.38 -5.01 13.86
C LEU A 293 19.77 -3.68 13.23
N ASP A 294 19.03 -2.61 13.53
CA ASP A 294 19.25 -1.27 13.00
C ASP A 294 18.76 -0.21 13.99
N ASP A 295 18.97 1.07 13.65
CA ASP A 295 18.38 2.18 14.38
C ASP A 295 17.00 2.55 13.81
N PRO A 296 16.09 3.12 14.63
CA PRO A 296 14.78 3.55 14.15
C PRO A 296 14.87 4.61 13.05
N VAL A 297 14.21 4.38 11.93
CA VAL A 297 14.15 5.30 10.79
C VAL A 297 12.77 5.89 10.68
N GLY A 298 12.68 7.24 10.60
CA GLY A 298 11.41 7.95 10.52
C GLY A 298 11.00 8.30 9.08
N PHE A 299 9.69 8.45 8.88
CA PHE A 299 9.10 8.98 7.66
C PHE A 299 7.83 9.80 7.98
N ARG A 300 7.53 10.81 7.16
CA ARG A 300 6.34 11.64 7.30
C ARG A 300 5.45 11.56 6.08
N PHE A 301 4.17 11.37 6.33
CA PHE A 301 3.14 11.37 5.32
C PHE A 301 2.05 12.39 5.71
N PRO A 302 2.09 13.61 5.19
CA PRO A 302 1.22 14.70 5.64
C PRO A 302 -0.24 14.50 5.21
N ALA A 303 -0.47 13.96 4.00
CA ALA A 303 -1.81 13.87 3.44
C ALA A 303 -1.94 12.77 2.40
N SER A 304 -3.14 12.19 2.32
CA SER A 304 -3.62 11.47 1.15
C SER A 304 -3.98 12.46 0.06
N VAL A 305 -3.60 12.18 -1.20
CA VAL A 305 -3.81 13.08 -2.33
C VAL A 305 -4.34 12.29 -3.51
N ARG A 306 -5.36 12.82 -4.18
CA ARG A 306 -5.92 12.25 -5.40
C ARG A 306 -6.10 13.32 -6.46
N HIS A 307 -5.51 13.11 -7.63
CA HIS A 307 -5.71 13.93 -8.82
C HIS A 307 -6.84 13.38 -9.67
N ARG A 308 -7.82 14.20 -10.03
CA ARG A 308 -9.05 13.83 -10.73
C ARG A 308 -8.88 13.98 -12.25
N TYR A 309 -7.96 13.20 -12.84
CA TYR A 309 -7.71 13.22 -14.30
C TYR A 309 -8.97 12.87 -15.10
N GLU A 310 -9.85 12.06 -14.57
CA GLU A 310 -11.13 11.67 -15.20
C GLU A 310 -12.14 12.81 -15.33
N ARG A 311 -11.89 13.94 -14.65
CA ARG A 311 -12.75 15.13 -14.72
C ARG A 311 -12.28 16.17 -15.74
N LEU A 312 -11.11 15.96 -16.31
CA LEU A 312 -10.60 16.87 -17.33
C LEU A 312 -11.42 16.74 -18.63
N ASP A 313 -11.87 17.84 -19.16
CA ASP A 313 -12.59 17.88 -20.44
C ASP A 313 -11.69 17.50 -21.61
N ARG A 314 -10.41 17.89 -21.53
CA ARG A 314 -9.38 17.59 -22.53
C ARG A 314 -8.12 17.02 -21.86
N PHE A 315 -7.53 16.04 -22.51
CA PHE A 315 -6.26 15.45 -22.12
C PHE A 315 -5.50 15.03 -23.39
N PRO A 316 -4.17 15.18 -23.46
CA PRO A 316 -3.41 14.79 -24.65
C PRO A 316 -3.44 13.29 -24.89
N ASP A 317 -3.52 12.86 -26.14
CA ASP A 317 -3.30 11.47 -26.51
C ASP A 317 -1.83 11.08 -26.28
N GLY A 318 -1.53 9.78 -26.22
CA GLY A 318 -0.17 9.28 -26.04
C GLY A 318 0.39 9.45 -24.61
N LEU A 319 -0.45 9.83 -23.65
CA LEU A 319 -0.07 9.93 -22.22
C LEU A 319 -1.10 9.24 -21.34
N VAL A 320 -0.62 8.43 -20.38
CA VAL A 320 -1.42 7.94 -19.24
C VAL A 320 -0.66 8.13 -17.95
N VAL A 321 -1.38 8.23 -16.83
CA VAL A 321 -0.80 8.43 -15.49
C VAL A 321 -1.28 7.31 -14.57
N MET A 322 -0.38 6.76 -13.72
CA MET A 322 -0.66 5.61 -12.86
C MET A 322 0.01 5.72 -11.48
N GLY A 323 -0.47 4.90 -10.54
CA GLY A 323 0.09 4.79 -9.20
C GLY A 323 -0.13 6.03 -8.35
N ASP A 324 0.85 6.34 -7.49
CA ASP A 324 0.78 7.50 -6.59
C ASP A 324 0.77 8.85 -7.33
N ALA A 325 1.03 8.86 -8.64
CA ALA A 325 0.85 10.03 -9.49
C ALA A 325 -0.64 10.35 -9.75
N VAL A 326 -1.51 9.36 -9.62
CA VAL A 326 -2.97 9.51 -9.62
C VAL A 326 -3.52 9.61 -8.21
N CYS A 327 -3.16 8.66 -7.34
CA CYS A 327 -3.72 8.59 -6.00
C CYS A 327 -2.72 8.02 -4.98
N SER A 328 -2.36 8.83 -4.01
CA SER A 328 -1.49 8.47 -2.89
C SER A 328 -2.33 8.33 -1.62
N PHE A 329 -2.38 7.12 -1.08
CA PHE A 329 -3.18 6.76 0.09
C PHE A 329 -2.39 6.89 1.39
N ASN A 330 -3.10 7.06 2.52
CA ASN A 330 -2.51 6.89 3.84
C ASN A 330 -1.89 5.48 3.97
N PRO A 331 -0.57 5.38 4.23
CA PRO A 331 0.16 4.10 4.22
C PRO A 331 -0.32 3.06 5.22
N ILE A 332 -1.00 3.48 6.32
CA ILE A 332 -1.50 2.55 7.34
C ILE A 332 -2.52 1.54 6.80
N TYR A 333 -3.15 1.82 5.65
CA TYR A 333 -4.08 0.89 4.98
C TYR A 333 -3.39 -0.11 4.05
N GLY A 334 -2.11 0.04 3.75
CA GLY A 334 -1.32 -0.88 2.93
C GLY A 334 -1.77 -1.02 1.46
N GLN A 335 -2.50 -0.04 0.90
CA GLN A 335 -3.21 -0.20 -0.37
C GLN A 335 -2.36 0.08 -1.61
N GLY A 336 -1.34 0.94 -1.53
CA GLY A 336 -0.66 1.52 -2.69
C GLY A 336 -0.14 0.52 -3.72
N MET A 337 0.61 -0.50 -3.28
CA MET A 337 1.14 -1.53 -4.20
C MET A 337 0.03 -2.36 -4.88
N SER A 338 -1.02 -2.67 -4.11
CA SER A 338 -2.15 -3.47 -4.61
C SER A 338 -2.97 -2.67 -5.63
N VAL A 339 -3.17 -1.38 -5.40
CA VAL A 339 -3.83 -0.49 -6.35
C VAL A 339 -3.00 -0.35 -7.63
N ALA A 340 -1.68 -0.13 -7.53
CA ALA A 340 -0.80 -0.08 -8.69
C ALA A 340 -0.86 -1.37 -9.54
N ALA A 341 -0.98 -2.55 -8.90
CA ALA A 341 -1.16 -3.80 -9.62
C ALA A 341 -2.51 -3.89 -10.34
N LEU A 342 -3.59 -3.41 -9.72
CA LEU A 342 -4.91 -3.35 -10.35
C LEU A 342 -4.98 -2.32 -11.49
N GLU A 343 -4.26 -1.22 -11.37
CA GLU A 343 -4.11 -0.22 -12.44
C GLU A 343 -3.36 -0.81 -13.64
N ALA A 344 -2.30 -1.59 -13.41
CA ALA A 344 -1.59 -2.31 -14.46
C ALA A 344 -2.49 -3.33 -15.16
N LEU A 345 -3.33 -4.07 -14.42
CA LEU A 345 -4.35 -4.93 -15.04
C LEU A 345 -5.39 -4.13 -15.83
N THR A 346 -5.69 -2.91 -15.43
CA THR A 346 -6.58 -2.02 -16.20
C THR A 346 -5.91 -1.58 -17.49
N LEU A 347 -4.63 -1.17 -17.44
CA LEU A 347 -3.84 -0.85 -18.63
C LEU A 347 -3.81 -2.04 -19.59
N ARG A 348 -3.53 -3.27 -19.10
CA ARG A 348 -3.55 -4.50 -19.90
C ARG A 348 -4.86 -4.68 -20.64
N ARG A 349 -6.00 -4.48 -19.96
CA ARG A 349 -7.33 -4.60 -20.62
C ARG A 349 -7.55 -3.59 -21.73
N HIS A 350 -7.03 -2.36 -21.59
CA HIS A 350 -7.09 -1.35 -22.66
C HIS A 350 -6.25 -1.76 -23.86
N LEU A 351 -5.01 -2.20 -23.63
CA LEU A 351 -4.10 -2.63 -24.69
C LEU A 351 -4.61 -3.88 -25.42
N GLN A 352 -5.24 -4.82 -24.73
CA GLN A 352 -5.86 -6.01 -25.33
C GLN A 352 -6.99 -5.71 -26.32
N ARG A 353 -7.51 -4.48 -26.35
CA ARG A 353 -8.47 -4.03 -27.38
C ARG A 353 -7.81 -3.73 -28.73
N GLY A 354 -6.48 -3.82 -28.81
CA GLY A 354 -5.71 -3.61 -30.05
C GLY A 354 -5.53 -2.14 -30.44
N ALA A 355 -5.66 -1.21 -29.49
CA ALA A 355 -5.46 0.21 -29.71
C ALA A 355 -4.84 0.87 -28.48
N GLU A 356 -4.22 2.03 -28.68
CA GLU A 356 -3.72 2.85 -27.56
C GLU A 356 -4.84 3.19 -26.57
N PRO A 357 -4.52 3.27 -25.26
CA PRO A 357 -5.49 3.68 -24.25
C PRO A 357 -6.02 5.09 -24.56
N GLN A 358 -7.31 5.20 -24.80
CA GLN A 358 -7.97 6.51 -24.89
C GLN A 358 -8.03 7.13 -23.50
N PRO A 359 -7.41 8.31 -23.24
CA PRO A 359 -7.24 8.84 -21.88
C PRO A 359 -8.53 8.93 -21.09
N ARG A 360 -9.61 9.45 -21.71
CA ARG A 360 -10.92 9.57 -21.05
C ARG A 360 -11.48 8.22 -20.58
N HIS A 361 -11.39 7.20 -21.41
CA HIS A 361 -11.87 5.85 -21.05
C HIS A 361 -10.94 5.20 -20.01
N PHE A 362 -9.64 5.37 -20.19
CA PHE A 362 -8.64 4.83 -19.27
C PHE A 362 -8.82 5.40 -17.85
N PHE A 363 -8.86 6.73 -17.70
CA PHE A 363 -9.06 7.35 -16.40
C PHE A 363 -10.44 7.05 -15.79
N GLY A 364 -11.49 6.90 -16.63
CA GLY A 364 -12.80 6.44 -16.16
C GLY A 364 -12.78 5.03 -15.57
N ASP A 365 -12.04 4.09 -16.19
CA ASP A 365 -11.87 2.73 -15.66
C ASP A 365 -10.91 2.71 -14.45
N LEU A 366 -9.86 3.56 -14.48
CA LEU A 366 -8.91 3.70 -13.36
C LEU A 366 -9.61 4.22 -12.10
N THR A 367 -10.53 5.18 -12.25
CA THR A 367 -11.35 5.71 -11.17
C THR A 367 -12.09 4.61 -10.43
N ARG A 368 -12.66 3.61 -11.13
CA ARG A 368 -13.34 2.47 -10.49
C ARG A 368 -12.41 1.61 -9.64
N VAL A 369 -11.12 1.54 -10.01
CA VAL A 369 -10.09 0.85 -9.22
C VAL A 369 -9.73 1.65 -7.98
N VAL A 370 -9.62 2.98 -8.09
CA VAL A 370 -9.14 3.88 -7.04
C VAL A 370 -10.24 4.25 -6.05
N ASP A 371 -11.52 4.35 -6.47
CA ASP A 371 -12.63 4.82 -5.63
C ASP A 371 -12.80 4.00 -4.35
N VAL A 372 -12.76 2.68 -4.46
CA VAL A 372 -12.95 1.80 -3.29
C VAL A 372 -11.84 1.97 -2.24
N PRO A 373 -10.54 1.82 -2.57
CA PRO A 373 -9.47 2.07 -1.62
C PRO A 373 -9.45 3.51 -1.11
N TRP A 374 -9.78 4.51 -1.94
CA TRP A 374 -9.90 5.90 -1.50
C TRP A 374 -10.99 6.10 -0.45
N ASP A 375 -12.19 5.57 -0.70
CA ASP A 375 -13.32 5.66 0.24
C ASP A 375 -13.02 4.94 1.57
N ILE A 376 -12.32 3.80 1.52
CA ILE A 376 -11.89 3.06 2.73
C ILE A 376 -10.90 3.91 3.53
N ALA A 377 -9.84 4.40 2.89
CA ALA A 377 -8.79 5.16 3.57
C ALA A 377 -9.33 6.49 4.12
N VAL A 378 -9.95 7.30 3.27
CA VAL A 378 -10.50 8.60 3.68
C VAL A 378 -11.63 8.45 4.70
N GLY A 379 -12.50 7.45 4.52
CA GLY A 379 -13.57 7.15 5.48
C GLY A 379 -13.03 6.81 6.86
N GLY A 380 -12.00 5.97 6.92
CA GLY A 380 -11.30 5.61 8.16
C GLY A 380 -10.57 6.80 8.79
N ASP A 381 -9.81 7.56 7.99
CA ASP A 381 -9.09 8.76 8.45
C ASP A 381 -10.05 9.79 9.06
N LEU A 382 -11.21 10.01 8.42
CA LEU A 382 -12.24 10.94 8.90
C LEU A 382 -12.97 10.47 10.17
N ALA A 383 -12.78 9.23 10.62
CA ALA A 383 -13.23 8.79 11.93
C ALA A 383 -12.42 9.45 13.06
N VAL A 384 -11.13 9.76 12.81
CA VAL A 384 -10.24 10.37 13.80
C VAL A 384 -10.57 11.85 13.98
N PRO A 385 -10.92 12.32 15.21
CA PRO A 385 -11.11 13.75 15.49
C PRO A 385 -9.85 14.54 15.15
N GLY A 386 -9.98 15.70 14.53
CA GLY A 386 -8.83 16.52 14.13
C GLY A 386 -8.38 16.32 12.68
N VAL A 387 -8.62 15.17 12.05
CA VAL A 387 -8.40 15.01 10.60
C VAL A 387 -9.35 15.94 9.85
N GLN A 388 -8.80 16.79 8.98
CA GLN A 388 -9.58 17.79 8.24
C GLN A 388 -10.23 17.13 7.00
N GLY A 389 -11.54 17.33 6.85
CA GLY A 389 -12.31 16.86 5.71
C GLY A 389 -13.81 16.85 5.94
N ARG A 390 -14.57 16.65 4.87
CA ARG A 390 -16.03 16.69 4.91
C ARG A 390 -16.61 15.39 5.46
N ARG A 391 -17.05 15.41 6.73
CA ARG A 391 -17.77 14.30 7.39
C ARG A 391 -19.25 14.29 7.00
N THR A 392 -19.55 13.71 5.84
CA THR A 392 -20.94 13.55 5.38
C THR A 392 -21.70 12.60 6.29
N LEU A 393 -23.05 12.63 6.24
CA LEU A 393 -23.90 11.68 6.98
C LEU A 393 -23.55 10.22 6.59
N LYS A 394 -23.30 9.96 5.30
CA LYS A 394 -22.83 8.65 4.79
C LYS A 394 -21.57 8.19 5.56
N VAL A 395 -20.53 9.03 5.62
CA VAL A 395 -19.26 8.68 6.32
C VAL A 395 -19.50 8.37 7.78
N ARG A 396 -20.32 9.18 8.48
CA ARG A 396 -20.65 8.94 9.91
C ARG A 396 -21.37 7.62 10.12
N LEU A 397 -22.37 7.32 9.30
CA LEU A 397 -23.14 6.07 9.39
C LEU A 397 -22.28 4.85 9.06
N VAL A 398 -21.45 4.92 8.03
CA VAL A 398 -20.53 3.84 7.66
C VAL A 398 -19.55 3.59 8.80
N ASN A 399 -18.89 4.63 9.34
CA ASN A 399 -17.94 4.46 10.45
C ASN A 399 -18.58 3.89 11.70
N ALA A 400 -19.80 4.33 12.06
CA ALA A 400 -20.55 3.77 13.18
C ALA A 400 -20.92 2.29 12.95
N TYR A 401 -21.28 1.92 11.73
CA TYR A 401 -21.55 0.53 11.38
C TYR A 401 -20.28 -0.33 11.44
N ILE A 402 -19.16 0.15 10.87
CA ILE A 402 -17.88 -0.55 10.86
C ILE A 402 -17.35 -0.78 12.29
N ALA A 403 -17.47 0.18 13.18
CA ALA A 403 -17.10 0.00 14.58
C ALA A 403 -17.89 -1.14 15.27
N ARG A 404 -19.21 -1.24 15.01
CA ARG A 404 -20.04 -2.35 15.50
C ARG A 404 -19.66 -3.68 14.88
N LEU A 405 -19.34 -3.69 13.57
CA LEU A 405 -18.88 -4.89 12.87
C LEU A 405 -17.57 -5.39 13.48
N HIS A 406 -16.61 -4.50 13.77
CA HIS A 406 -15.33 -4.87 14.39
C HIS A 406 -15.54 -5.48 15.79
N ALA A 407 -16.40 -4.88 16.62
CA ALA A 407 -16.75 -5.43 17.92
C ALA A 407 -17.37 -6.83 17.81
N ALA A 408 -18.29 -7.04 16.85
CA ALA A 408 -18.89 -8.33 16.59
C ALA A 408 -17.88 -9.37 16.03
N ALA A 409 -16.98 -8.93 15.16
CA ALA A 409 -15.96 -9.75 14.53
C ALA A 409 -14.88 -10.26 15.51
N ALA A 410 -14.76 -9.65 16.68
CA ALA A 410 -13.95 -10.18 17.79
C ALA A 410 -14.43 -11.56 18.28
N HIS A 411 -15.71 -11.88 18.06
CA HIS A 411 -16.34 -13.10 18.53
C HIS A 411 -16.90 -13.98 17.39
N ASP A 412 -17.03 -13.44 16.17
CA ASP A 412 -17.57 -14.12 14.99
C ASP A 412 -16.53 -14.15 13.84
N ALA A 413 -15.95 -15.33 13.61
CA ALA A 413 -14.96 -15.54 12.54
C ALA A 413 -15.53 -15.25 11.13
N SER A 414 -16.85 -15.42 10.91
CA SER A 414 -17.45 -15.11 9.61
C SER A 414 -17.48 -13.61 9.35
N LEU A 415 -17.70 -12.79 10.40
CA LEU A 415 -17.64 -11.33 10.31
C LEU A 415 -16.19 -10.86 10.13
N ALA A 416 -15.24 -11.45 10.88
CA ALA A 416 -13.81 -11.18 10.70
C ALA A 416 -13.36 -11.50 9.28
N SER A 417 -13.74 -12.67 8.73
CA SER A 417 -13.48 -13.04 7.34
C SER A 417 -14.07 -12.05 6.35
N ALA A 418 -15.33 -11.65 6.53
CA ALA A 418 -15.98 -10.68 5.64
C ALA A 418 -15.24 -9.34 5.64
N PHE A 419 -14.84 -8.85 6.81
CA PHE A 419 -14.06 -7.61 6.92
C PHE A 419 -12.70 -7.73 6.24
N VAL A 420 -11.90 -8.77 6.55
CA VAL A 420 -10.55 -8.93 6.00
C VAL A 420 -10.58 -9.12 4.48
N ARG A 421 -11.60 -9.76 3.92
CA ARG A 421 -11.79 -9.85 2.46
C ARG A 421 -12.02 -8.48 1.82
N VAL A 422 -12.73 -7.59 2.48
CA VAL A 422 -12.94 -6.21 2.01
C VAL A 422 -11.67 -5.38 2.19
N ALA A 423 -11.02 -5.44 3.35
CA ALA A 423 -9.75 -4.77 3.60
C ALA A 423 -8.64 -5.24 2.64
N GLY A 424 -8.64 -6.52 2.27
CA GLY A 424 -7.75 -7.13 1.28
C GLY A 424 -8.13 -6.86 -0.18
N LEU A 425 -9.15 -6.03 -0.45
CA LEU A 425 -9.69 -5.68 -1.77
C LEU A 425 -10.17 -6.89 -2.61
N VAL A 426 -10.41 -8.03 -1.98
CA VAL A 426 -10.92 -9.26 -2.64
C VAL A 426 -12.44 -9.22 -2.78
N ALA A 427 -13.12 -8.56 -1.86
CA ALA A 427 -14.56 -8.38 -1.88
C ALA A 427 -14.93 -6.90 -1.88
N PRO A 428 -16.01 -6.50 -2.58
CA PRO A 428 -16.47 -5.13 -2.58
C PRO A 428 -17.09 -4.74 -1.22
N PRO A 429 -16.98 -3.47 -0.76
CA PRO A 429 -17.49 -3.02 0.54
C PRO A 429 -18.98 -3.33 0.79
N GLN A 430 -19.78 -3.38 -0.26
CA GLN A 430 -21.22 -3.69 -0.19
C GLN A 430 -21.49 -5.08 0.39
N THR A 431 -20.50 -5.99 0.34
CA THR A 431 -20.63 -7.33 0.95
C THR A 431 -20.84 -7.26 2.46
N LEU A 432 -20.31 -6.22 3.13
CA LEU A 432 -20.51 -6.00 4.56
C LEU A 432 -21.95 -5.59 4.91
N LEU A 433 -22.72 -5.12 3.94
CA LEU A 433 -24.13 -4.72 4.12
C LEU A 433 -25.13 -5.82 3.71
N ARG A 434 -24.64 -7.00 3.28
CA ARG A 434 -25.53 -8.12 2.95
C ARG A 434 -26.39 -8.49 4.16
N PRO A 435 -27.68 -8.88 3.97
CA PRO A 435 -28.60 -9.13 5.07
C PRO A 435 -28.08 -10.11 6.12
N ASN A 436 -27.40 -11.18 5.69
CA ASN A 436 -26.82 -12.17 6.59
C ASN A 436 -25.68 -11.59 7.45
N VAL A 437 -24.84 -10.68 6.92
CA VAL A 437 -23.79 -10.00 7.66
C VAL A 437 -24.40 -8.96 8.61
N ALA A 438 -25.29 -8.10 8.10
CA ALA A 438 -25.94 -7.06 8.89
C ALA A 438 -26.73 -7.62 10.08
N LEU A 439 -27.47 -8.72 9.89
CA LEU A 439 -28.20 -9.39 10.96
C LEU A 439 -27.27 -9.95 12.05
N ARG A 440 -26.10 -10.50 11.68
CA ARG A 440 -25.10 -10.97 12.67
C ARG A 440 -24.54 -9.81 13.49
N VAL A 441 -24.19 -8.69 12.84
CA VAL A 441 -23.72 -7.47 13.51
C VAL A 441 -24.78 -6.96 14.50
N LEU A 442 -26.05 -6.89 14.10
CA LEU A 442 -27.14 -6.43 14.96
C LEU A 442 -27.42 -7.38 16.14
N ARG A 443 -27.30 -8.70 15.93
CA ARG A 443 -27.47 -9.69 17.02
C ARG A 443 -26.37 -9.59 18.05
N ALA A 444 -25.10 -9.47 17.61
CA ALA A 444 -23.96 -9.29 18.50
C ALA A 444 -24.07 -8.00 19.35
N SER A 445 -24.63 -6.92 18.78
CA SER A 445 -24.84 -5.65 19.49
C SER A 445 -25.93 -5.74 20.58
N ARG A 446 -26.85 -6.72 20.52
CA ARG A 446 -27.92 -6.92 21.52
C ARG A 446 -27.48 -7.75 22.71
N HIS A 447 -26.40 -8.50 22.59
CA HIS A 447 -25.82 -9.31 23.66
C HIS A 447 -24.37 -8.86 23.85
N PRO A 448 -24.10 -7.69 24.46
CA PRO A 448 -22.75 -7.35 24.85
C PRO A 448 -22.30 -8.46 25.80
N ALA A 449 -21.16 -9.12 25.44
CA ALA A 449 -20.57 -10.15 26.28
C ALA A 449 -20.38 -9.55 27.68
N THR A 450 -21.17 -10.05 28.65
CA THR A 450 -20.99 -9.71 30.07
C THR A 450 -19.60 -10.17 30.47
N GLY A 451 -18.70 -9.19 30.63
CA GLY A 451 -17.51 -9.20 31.46
C GLY A 451 -16.60 -10.43 31.48
N THR A 452 -15.44 -10.26 30.88
CA THR A 452 -14.19 -10.83 31.42
C THR A 452 -13.07 -9.79 31.33
N ALA A 453 -13.29 -8.67 32.01
CA ALA A 453 -12.25 -7.68 32.29
C ALA A 453 -12.08 -7.59 33.82
N THR A 454 -11.79 -8.69 34.52
CA THR A 454 -11.56 -8.67 35.97
C THR A 454 -10.77 -9.87 36.53
N SER A 455 -9.91 -10.54 35.77
CA SER A 455 -8.96 -11.47 36.41
C SER A 455 -7.53 -10.93 36.46
N SER A 456 -7.09 -10.15 35.47
CA SER A 456 -5.71 -9.68 35.39
C SER A 456 -5.39 -8.54 36.39
N ASN A 457 -6.36 -7.70 36.76
CA ASN A 457 -6.10 -6.59 37.70
C ASN A 457 -6.11 -7.06 39.18
N ARG A 458 -6.85 -8.12 39.53
CA ARG A 458 -6.82 -8.66 40.90
C ARG A 458 -5.57 -9.44 41.23
N ASP A 459 -4.96 -10.06 40.25
CA ASP A 459 -3.69 -10.80 40.45
C ASP A 459 -2.50 -9.84 40.51
N ALA A 460 -2.54 -8.72 39.78
CA ALA A 460 -1.53 -7.65 39.91
C ALA A 460 -1.62 -6.91 41.27
N GLU A 461 -2.81 -6.66 41.77
CA GLU A 461 -2.99 -6.06 43.10
C GLU A 461 -2.62 -7.02 44.25
N ARG A 462 -2.85 -8.31 44.13
CA ARG A 462 -2.38 -9.32 45.10
C ARG A 462 -0.88 -9.47 45.06
N ALA A 463 -0.23 -9.41 43.90
CA ALA A 463 1.23 -9.42 43.80
C ALA A 463 1.88 -8.18 44.46
N ALA A 464 1.26 -7.00 44.27
CA ALA A 464 1.74 -5.76 44.88
C ALA A 464 1.56 -5.73 46.42
N GLN A 465 0.53 -6.40 46.96
CA GLN A 465 0.31 -6.50 48.42
C GLN A 465 1.25 -7.48 49.12
N THR A 466 1.66 -8.56 48.43
CA THR A 466 2.61 -9.56 48.99
C THR A 466 4.03 -9.03 49.07
N TRP A 467 4.40 -7.99 48.33
CA TRP A 467 5.71 -7.34 48.42
C TRP A 467 5.83 -6.32 49.56
N ARG A 468 4.70 -5.79 50.07
CA ARG A 468 4.70 -4.83 51.18
C ARG A 468 4.75 -5.49 52.56
N THR A 469 4.52 -6.81 52.68
CA THR A 469 4.50 -7.53 53.96
C THR A 469 5.75 -8.38 54.20
N LYS A 470 6.76 -8.37 53.33
CA LYS A 470 8.04 -9.05 53.50
C LYS A 470 9.26 -8.14 53.70
N GLY A 471 9.02 -6.85 53.95
CA GLY A 471 10.06 -5.86 54.18
C GLY A 471 9.92 -5.14 55.53
N THR A 472 9.76 -5.90 56.61
CA THR A 472 10.01 -5.46 58.01
C THR A 472 10.79 -6.56 58.72
#